data_2515147e602f84d606bc167f1dd9fb96
#
_entry.id   2515147e602f84d606bc167f1dd9fb96
#
_cell.length_a   1.000
_cell.length_b   1.000
_cell.length_c   1.000
_cell.angle_alpha   90.00
_cell.angle_beta   90.00
_cell.angle_gamma   90.00
#
_symmetry.space_group_name_H-M   'P 1'
#
loop_
_entity.id
_entity.type
_entity.pdbx_description
1 polymer ?
#
loop_
_entity_poly.entity_id
_entity_poly.type
_entity_poly.pdbx_seq_one_letter_code
_entity_poly.pdbx_strand_id
1 'polypeptide(L)'
;MPTASVLLPQEIDLDKSIALNSVYKQARLDAALLPRLAQSCVRLEGDVLADVSFENDLNSMRLIKGHVSADVVLTCQRCGDDYVEHLELDFVLTPDLERAKAYHLEHKYEFIDDDGSGKIDLYNLIEDSLVLEIPSFPKHPEDSPECAVAGNSWSYGEVEEDEGSNPFAALAALKGKLGDADK
;
A
#
# COMPACT_ATOMS: atom_id res chain seq x y z
N MET A 1 14.60 -22.78 -18.28
CA MET A 1 13.34 -23.00 -19.03
C MET A 1 12.37 -22.02 -18.45
N PRO A 2 11.72 -21.13 -19.21
CA PRO A 2 10.70 -20.27 -18.66
C PRO A 2 9.54 -21.15 -18.22
N THR A 3 9.28 -21.21 -16.93
CA THR A 3 8.05 -21.77 -16.37
C THR A 3 6.93 -20.91 -16.94
N ALA A 4 6.04 -21.49 -17.71
CA ALA A 4 4.84 -20.81 -18.18
C ALA A 4 4.09 -20.34 -16.94
N SER A 5 4.16 -19.05 -16.64
CA SER A 5 3.42 -18.47 -15.52
C SER A 5 1.93 -18.63 -15.82
N VAL A 6 1.22 -19.27 -14.90
CA VAL A 6 -0.23 -19.44 -15.01
C VAL A 6 -0.85 -18.04 -14.86
N LEU A 7 -1.79 -17.69 -15.75
CA LEU A 7 -2.56 -16.47 -15.58
C LEU A 7 -3.53 -16.66 -14.41
N LEU A 8 -3.55 -15.71 -13.47
CA LEU A 8 -4.52 -15.73 -12.37
C LEU A 8 -5.94 -15.51 -12.93
N PRO A 9 -6.95 -16.31 -12.56
CA PRO A 9 -8.32 -16.02 -12.97
C PRO A 9 -8.83 -14.75 -12.32
N GLN A 10 -9.53 -13.91 -13.07
CA GLN A 10 -10.11 -12.68 -12.55
C GLN A 10 -11.19 -12.96 -11.51
N GLU A 11 -12.14 -13.85 -11.83
CA GLU A 11 -13.26 -14.23 -10.95
C GLU A 11 -13.11 -15.69 -10.52
N ILE A 12 -13.33 -15.95 -9.24
CA ILE A 12 -13.33 -17.31 -8.68
C ILE A 12 -14.61 -17.57 -7.89
N ASP A 13 -14.98 -18.85 -7.83
CA ASP A 13 -15.95 -19.38 -6.86
C ASP A 13 -15.19 -19.77 -5.60
N LEU A 14 -15.42 -19.03 -4.50
CA LEU A 14 -14.67 -19.20 -3.26
C LEU A 14 -14.88 -20.58 -2.64
N ASP A 15 -16.12 -21.03 -2.52
CA ASP A 15 -16.44 -22.31 -1.88
C ASP A 15 -15.85 -23.48 -2.67
N LYS A 16 -15.90 -23.41 -4.00
CA LYS A 16 -15.28 -24.40 -4.88
C LYS A 16 -13.74 -24.37 -4.77
N SER A 17 -13.14 -23.18 -4.72
CA SER A 17 -11.69 -23.03 -4.61
C SER A 17 -11.17 -23.58 -3.28
N ILE A 18 -11.90 -23.37 -2.20
CA ILE A 18 -11.60 -23.93 -0.87
C ILE A 18 -11.78 -25.46 -0.88
N ALA A 19 -12.89 -25.97 -1.41
CA ALA A 19 -13.13 -27.41 -1.47
C ALA A 19 -12.05 -28.16 -2.24
N LEU A 20 -11.45 -27.53 -3.25
CA LEU A 20 -10.34 -28.06 -4.04
C LEU A 20 -8.96 -27.77 -3.45
N ASN A 21 -8.86 -27.00 -2.35
CA ASN A 21 -7.61 -26.47 -1.82
C ASN A 21 -6.75 -25.84 -2.94
N SER A 22 -7.39 -25.00 -3.75
CA SER A 22 -6.75 -24.39 -4.92
C SER A 22 -5.57 -23.51 -4.50
N VAL A 23 -4.46 -23.63 -5.22
CA VAL A 23 -3.25 -22.82 -4.99
C VAL A 23 -2.73 -22.36 -6.34
N TYR A 24 -2.53 -21.06 -6.47
CA TYR A 24 -1.85 -20.43 -7.59
C TYR A 24 -0.49 -19.97 -7.11
N LYS A 25 0.59 -20.36 -7.79
CA LYS A 25 1.95 -19.95 -7.47
C LYS A 25 2.57 -19.21 -8.63
N GLN A 26 3.19 -18.07 -8.34
CA GLN A 26 3.80 -17.19 -9.34
C GLN A 26 2.84 -16.94 -10.50
N ALA A 27 1.55 -16.79 -10.17
CA ALA A 27 0.52 -16.49 -11.15
C ALA A 27 0.65 -15.04 -11.59
N ARG A 28 0.55 -14.82 -12.89
CA ARG A 28 0.64 -13.49 -13.48
C ARG A 28 -0.73 -12.85 -13.56
N LEU A 29 -0.81 -11.57 -13.23
CA LEU A 29 -2.00 -10.77 -13.46
C LEU A 29 -1.86 -10.02 -14.79
N ASP A 30 -2.97 -9.85 -15.49
CA ASP A 30 -3.02 -9.00 -16.67
C ASP A 30 -3.07 -7.53 -16.24
N ALA A 31 -2.00 -6.78 -16.48
CA ALA A 31 -1.88 -5.37 -16.13
C ALA A 31 -2.99 -4.50 -16.76
N ALA A 32 -3.57 -4.91 -17.89
CA ALA A 32 -4.69 -4.22 -18.52
C ALA A 32 -5.97 -4.24 -17.66
N LEU A 33 -6.07 -5.18 -16.73
CA LEU A 33 -7.19 -5.33 -15.80
C LEU A 33 -6.94 -4.69 -14.43
N LEU A 34 -5.86 -3.89 -14.29
CA LEU A 34 -5.48 -3.16 -13.07
C LEU A 34 -5.47 -1.63 -13.34
N PRO A 35 -6.61 -1.03 -13.73
CA PRO A 35 -6.65 0.38 -14.17
C PRO A 35 -6.37 1.38 -13.05
N ARG A 36 -6.74 1.08 -11.80
CA ARG A 36 -6.51 1.98 -10.65
C ARG A 36 -5.04 2.01 -10.28
N LEU A 37 -4.38 0.86 -10.27
CA LEU A 37 -2.93 0.76 -10.06
C LEU A 37 -2.17 1.53 -11.15
N ALA A 38 -2.56 1.34 -12.42
CA ALA A 38 -1.96 2.06 -13.55
C ALA A 38 -2.17 3.59 -13.48
N GLN A 39 -3.27 4.07 -12.89
CA GLN A 39 -3.52 5.49 -12.65
C GLN A 39 -2.78 6.06 -11.44
N SER A 40 -2.39 5.21 -10.50
CA SER A 40 -1.71 5.60 -9.26
C SER A 40 -0.19 5.69 -9.39
N CYS A 41 0.37 5.25 -10.50
CA CYS A 41 1.80 5.29 -10.81
C CYS A 41 2.06 5.92 -12.20
N VAL A 42 3.31 6.22 -12.51
CA VAL A 42 3.70 6.70 -13.86
C VAL A 42 3.53 5.58 -14.88
N ARG A 43 3.94 4.37 -14.51
CA ARG A 43 3.74 3.12 -15.27
C ARG A 43 4.03 1.90 -14.40
N LEU A 44 3.52 0.77 -14.81
CA LEU A 44 3.93 -0.54 -14.30
C LEU A 44 5.23 -0.96 -14.96
N GLU A 45 6.14 -1.56 -14.21
CA GLU A 45 7.40 -2.11 -14.71
C GLU A 45 7.35 -3.63 -14.57
N GLY A 46 7.22 -4.34 -15.69
CA GLY A 46 7.14 -5.80 -15.69
C GLY A 46 5.77 -6.38 -15.37
N ASP A 47 5.76 -7.60 -14.83
CA ASP A 47 4.55 -8.36 -14.53
C ASP A 47 4.17 -8.22 -13.05
N VAL A 48 2.88 -8.16 -12.77
CA VAL A 48 2.36 -8.33 -11.41
C VAL A 48 2.24 -9.82 -11.14
N LEU A 49 2.88 -10.28 -10.06
CA LEU A 49 2.91 -11.70 -9.68
C LEU A 49 2.17 -11.91 -8.36
N ALA A 50 1.43 -12.99 -8.29
CA ALA A 50 0.70 -13.37 -7.08
C ALA A 50 0.81 -14.85 -6.77
N ASP A 51 1.01 -15.14 -5.48
CA ASP A 51 0.79 -16.45 -4.89
C ASP A 51 -0.53 -16.37 -4.13
N VAL A 52 -1.53 -17.17 -4.49
CA VAL A 52 -2.85 -17.14 -3.84
C VAL A 52 -3.26 -18.55 -3.46
N SER A 53 -3.72 -18.73 -2.23
CA SER A 53 -4.24 -20.01 -1.71
C SER A 53 -5.58 -19.82 -1.02
N PHE A 54 -6.40 -20.87 -1.09
CA PHE A 54 -7.77 -20.90 -0.55
C PHE A 54 -7.88 -22.03 0.45
N GLU A 55 -8.25 -21.73 1.68
CA GLU A 55 -8.34 -22.73 2.74
C GLU A 55 -9.39 -22.34 3.78
N ASN A 56 -9.78 -23.32 4.61
CA ASN A 56 -10.51 -23.04 5.84
C ASN A 56 -9.54 -23.02 7.01
N ASP A 57 -9.75 -22.10 7.95
CA ASP A 57 -9.06 -22.13 9.24
C ASP A 57 -9.67 -23.16 10.20
N LEU A 58 -9.11 -23.26 11.42
CA LEU A 58 -9.59 -24.18 12.46
C LEU A 58 -11.02 -23.89 12.93
N ASN A 59 -11.51 -22.68 12.71
CA ASN A 59 -12.87 -22.25 13.04
C ASN A 59 -13.81 -22.35 11.83
N SER A 60 -13.39 -23.03 10.77
CA SER A 60 -14.12 -23.18 9.50
C SER A 60 -14.45 -21.83 8.84
N MET A 61 -13.59 -20.82 9.03
CA MET A 61 -13.67 -19.56 8.29
C MET A 61 -13.00 -19.74 6.93
N ARG A 62 -13.63 -19.21 5.90
CA ARG A 62 -13.12 -19.23 4.53
C ARG A 62 -12.01 -18.19 4.39
N LEU A 63 -10.81 -18.60 4.04
CA LEU A 63 -9.66 -17.72 3.92
C LEU A 63 -9.13 -17.70 2.50
N ILE A 64 -8.81 -16.48 2.04
CA ILE A 64 -7.99 -16.21 0.86
C ILE A 64 -6.66 -15.65 1.38
N LYS A 65 -5.59 -16.39 1.20
CA LYS A 65 -4.25 -15.93 1.56
C LYS A 65 -3.47 -15.64 0.29
N GLY A 66 -2.78 -14.54 0.28
CA GLY A 66 -1.98 -14.16 -0.87
C GLY A 66 -0.71 -13.44 -0.50
N HIS A 67 0.26 -13.57 -1.39
CA HIS A 67 1.47 -12.78 -1.44
C HIS A 67 1.54 -12.19 -2.85
N VAL A 68 1.72 -10.88 -2.95
CA VAL A 68 1.72 -10.18 -4.24
C VAL A 68 2.94 -9.30 -4.33
N SER A 69 3.55 -9.27 -5.53
CA SER A 69 4.64 -8.35 -5.83
C SER A 69 4.42 -7.66 -7.18
N ALA A 70 4.82 -6.39 -7.25
CA ALA A 70 4.77 -5.58 -8.45
C ALA A 70 5.86 -4.51 -8.42
N ASP A 71 6.46 -4.22 -9.55
CA ASP A 71 7.34 -3.08 -9.72
C ASP A 71 6.55 -1.93 -10.37
N VAL A 72 6.57 -0.76 -9.74
CA VAL A 72 5.89 0.44 -10.24
C VAL A 72 6.88 1.59 -10.37
N VAL A 73 6.69 2.42 -11.36
CA VAL A 73 7.47 3.65 -11.51
C VAL A 73 6.71 4.79 -10.87
N LEU A 74 7.35 5.45 -9.90
CA LEU A 74 6.81 6.60 -9.18
C LEU A 74 7.70 7.81 -9.37
N THR A 75 7.14 9.02 -9.28
CA THR A 75 7.90 10.27 -9.30
C THR A 75 8.33 10.62 -7.88
N CYS A 76 9.62 10.77 -7.66
CA CYS A 76 10.18 11.14 -6.38
C CYS A 76 9.76 12.56 -5.99
N GLN A 77 9.14 12.72 -4.82
CA GLN A 77 8.70 14.03 -4.34
C GLN A 77 9.84 14.92 -3.83
N ARG A 78 11.07 14.41 -3.75
CA ARG A 78 12.25 15.16 -3.32
C ARG A 78 13.03 15.76 -4.48
N CYS A 79 13.25 15.00 -5.57
CA CYS A 79 14.05 15.45 -6.73
C CYS A 79 13.22 15.68 -8.00
N GLY A 80 12.03 15.11 -8.10
CA GLY A 80 11.18 15.19 -9.28
C GLY A 80 11.48 14.12 -10.36
N ASP A 81 12.50 13.30 -10.17
CA ASP A 81 12.85 12.23 -11.09
C ASP A 81 12.06 10.95 -10.81
N ASP A 82 11.86 10.16 -11.85
CA ASP A 82 11.17 8.87 -11.74
C ASP A 82 12.11 7.80 -11.19
N TYR A 83 11.55 6.87 -10.39
CA TYR A 83 12.26 5.71 -9.87
C TYR A 83 11.35 4.50 -9.81
N VAL A 84 11.96 3.32 -9.74
CA VAL A 84 11.22 2.06 -9.56
C VAL A 84 11.03 1.80 -8.08
N GLU A 85 9.79 1.62 -7.67
CA GLU A 85 9.40 1.16 -6.34
C GLU A 85 8.94 -0.29 -6.43
N HIS A 86 9.47 -1.14 -5.55
CA HIS A 86 9.06 -2.52 -5.43
C HIS A 86 7.99 -2.64 -4.37
N LEU A 87 6.77 -2.97 -4.80
CA LEU A 87 5.63 -3.23 -3.92
C LEU A 87 5.58 -4.73 -3.61
N GLU A 88 5.54 -5.08 -2.34
CA GLU A 88 5.45 -6.46 -1.88
C GLU A 88 4.57 -6.52 -0.64
N LEU A 89 3.51 -7.33 -0.65
CA LEU A 89 2.57 -7.42 0.45
C LEU A 89 2.00 -8.83 0.61
N ASP A 90 1.67 -9.16 1.86
CA ASP A 90 0.91 -10.34 2.23
C ASP A 90 -0.49 -9.93 2.68
N PHE A 91 -1.51 -10.72 2.32
CA PHE A 91 -2.86 -10.49 2.78
C PHE A 91 -3.53 -11.80 3.24
N VAL A 92 -4.46 -11.66 4.20
CA VAL A 92 -5.33 -12.75 4.62
C VAL A 92 -6.75 -12.20 4.72
N LEU A 93 -7.57 -12.54 3.74
CA LEU A 93 -8.91 -12.02 3.57
C LEU A 93 -9.96 -13.08 3.92
N THR A 94 -11.10 -12.65 4.46
CA THR A 94 -12.25 -13.52 4.73
C THR A 94 -13.56 -12.77 4.52
N PRO A 95 -14.60 -13.42 3.95
CA PRO A 95 -15.95 -12.86 3.92
C PRO A 95 -16.72 -13.15 5.22
N ASP A 96 -16.19 -13.97 6.13
CA ASP A 96 -16.93 -14.53 7.28
C ASP A 96 -16.86 -13.62 8.52
N LEU A 97 -17.21 -12.32 8.38
CA LEU A 97 -17.15 -11.32 9.46
C LEU A 97 -17.92 -11.73 10.72
N GLU A 98 -19.13 -12.24 10.58
CA GLU A 98 -19.95 -12.61 11.74
C GLU A 98 -19.34 -13.77 12.53
N ARG A 99 -18.70 -14.71 11.82
CA ARG A 99 -17.98 -15.81 12.45
C ARG A 99 -16.70 -15.33 13.12
N ALA A 100 -15.97 -14.42 12.48
CA ALA A 100 -14.79 -13.79 13.08
C ALA A 100 -15.13 -13.07 14.38
N LYS A 101 -16.21 -12.30 14.42
CA LYS A 101 -16.73 -11.67 15.65
C LYS A 101 -17.08 -12.67 16.74
N ALA A 102 -17.74 -13.78 16.39
CA ALA A 102 -18.11 -14.82 17.34
C ALA A 102 -16.91 -15.48 18.03
N TYR A 103 -15.75 -15.49 17.38
CA TYR A 103 -14.49 -16.03 17.91
C TYR A 103 -13.50 -14.95 18.36
N HIS A 104 -13.87 -13.67 18.37
CA HIS A 104 -13.01 -12.53 18.69
C HIS A 104 -11.74 -12.46 17.83
N LEU A 105 -11.88 -12.71 16.52
CA LEU A 105 -10.80 -12.76 15.54
C LEU A 105 -10.87 -11.60 14.52
N GLU A 106 -11.71 -10.61 14.76
CA GLU A 106 -11.93 -9.47 13.88
C GLU A 106 -10.67 -8.64 13.63
N HIS A 107 -9.68 -8.73 14.50
CA HIS A 107 -8.39 -8.02 14.33
C HIS A 107 -7.32 -8.83 13.60
N LYS A 108 -7.62 -10.10 13.28
CA LYS A 108 -6.66 -11.01 12.68
C LYS A 108 -6.74 -11.07 11.16
N TYR A 109 -7.90 -10.76 10.61
CA TYR A 109 -8.21 -10.90 9.20
C TYR A 109 -8.74 -9.59 8.63
N GLU A 110 -8.47 -9.36 7.37
CA GLU A 110 -9.12 -8.32 6.59
C GLU A 110 -10.43 -8.86 6.02
N PHE A 111 -11.44 -8.00 5.95
CA PHE A 111 -12.79 -8.42 5.56
C PHE A 111 -13.11 -7.95 4.16
N ILE A 112 -13.69 -8.87 3.38
CA ILE A 112 -14.24 -8.58 2.07
C ILE A 112 -15.76 -8.73 2.10
N ASP A 113 -16.44 -7.91 1.30
CA ASP A 113 -17.87 -8.05 1.12
C ASP A 113 -18.18 -9.30 0.29
N ASP A 114 -19.07 -10.12 0.80
CA ASP A 114 -19.68 -11.23 0.07
C ASP A 114 -21.09 -10.80 -0.34
N ASP A 115 -21.31 -10.59 -1.63
CA ASP A 115 -22.63 -10.25 -2.18
C ASP A 115 -23.61 -11.44 -2.17
N GLY A 116 -23.19 -12.56 -1.58
CA GLY A 116 -23.96 -13.81 -1.51
C GLY A 116 -23.91 -14.63 -2.80
N SER A 117 -23.18 -14.20 -3.82
CA SER A 117 -23.00 -14.97 -5.06
C SER A 117 -21.97 -16.08 -4.89
N GLY A 118 -21.10 -15.98 -3.87
CA GLY A 118 -19.95 -16.87 -3.67
C GLY A 118 -18.81 -16.61 -4.66
N LYS A 119 -18.94 -15.58 -5.50
CA LYS A 119 -17.94 -15.20 -6.49
C LYS A 119 -17.11 -14.03 -5.98
N ILE A 120 -15.81 -14.11 -6.18
CA ILE A 120 -14.84 -13.11 -5.75
C ILE A 120 -14.02 -12.65 -6.96
N ASP A 121 -13.93 -11.33 -7.15
CA ASP A 121 -13.02 -10.71 -8.11
C ASP A 121 -11.64 -10.54 -7.48
N LEU A 122 -10.72 -11.45 -7.81
CA LEU A 122 -9.36 -11.45 -7.27
C LEU A 122 -8.54 -10.26 -7.76
N TYR A 123 -8.76 -9.81 -9.00
CA TYR A 123 -8.03 -8.66 -9.53
C TYR A 123 -8.36 -7.39 -8.78
N ASN A 124 -9.64 -7.20 -8.46
CA ASN A 124 -10.10 -6.05 -7.71
C ASN A 124 -9.49 -6.03 -6.30
N LEU A 125 -9.48 -7.18 -5.60
CA LEU A 125 -8.88 -7.30 -4.27
C LEU A 125 -7.38 -7.04 -4.27
N ILE A 126 -6.65 -7.65 -5.22
CA ILE A 126 -5.20 -7.48 -5.35
C ILE A 126 -4.86 -6.04 -5.74
N GLU A 127 -5.63 -5.44 -6.64
CA GLU A 127 -5.43 -4.06 -7.04
C GLU A 127 -5.62 -3.09 -5.88
N ASP A 128 -6.66 -3.28 -5.04
CA ASP A 128 -6.89 -2.48 -3.84
C ASP A 128 -5.70 -2.56 -2.88
N SER A 129 -5.21 -3.77 -2.63
CA SER A 129 -4.07 -3.99 -1.76
C SER A 129 -2.80 -3.33 -2.29
N LEU A 130 -2.50 -3.47 -3.58
CA LEU A 130 -1.33 -2.83 -4.21
C LEU A 130 -1.41 -1.30 -4.20
N VAL A 131 -2.59 -0.73 -4.44
CA VAL A 131 -2.78 0.74 -4.40
C VAL A 131 -2.54 1.29 -3.00
N LEU A 132 -2.95 0.55 -1.97
CA LEU A 132 -2.73 0.95 -0.57
C LEU A 132 -1.26 0.81 -0.15
N GLU A 133 -0.48 -0.06 -0.79
CA GLU A 133 0.95 -0.23 -0.54
C GLU A 133 1.80 0.89 -1.16
N ILE A 134 1.28 1.63 -2.15
CA ILE A 134 2.00 2.77 -2.73
C ILE A 134 2.28 3.81 -1.64
N PRO A 135 3.55 4.20 -1.41
CA PRO A 135 3.87 5.17 -0.39
C PRO A 135 3.21 6.52 -0.66
N SER A 136 2.56 7.10 0.36
CA SER A 136 1.92 8.43 0.26
C SER A 136 2.89 9.55 -0.12
N PHE A 137 4.18 9.37 0.17
CA PHE A 137 5.27 10.29 -0.17
C PHE A 137 6.39 9.53 -0.85
N PRO A 138 6.26 9.19 -2.15
CA PRO A 138 7.27 8.42 -2.86
C PRO A 138 8.58 9.20 -2.94
N LYS A 139 9.67 8.54 -2.58
CA LYS A 139 11.02 9.10 -2.58
C LYS A 139 12.05 8.04 -2.90
N HIS A 140 13.09 8.40 -3.62
CA HIS A 140 14.26 7.53 -3.70
C HIS A 140 14.76 7.14 -2.31
N PRO A 141 15.42 6.00 -2.15
CA PRO A 141 16.16 5.67 -0.94
C PRO A 141 17.08 6.81 -0.50
N GLU A 142 17.30 6.97 0.80
CA GLU A 142 18.05 8.14 1.33
C GLU A 142 19.47 8.22 0.78
N ASP A 143 20.10 7.07 0.50
CA ASP A 143 21.46 6.98 -0.01
C ASP A 143 21.55 7.03 -1.55
N SER A 144 20.45 7.30 -2.24
CA SER A 144 20.46 7.37 -3.70
C SER A 144 21.27 8.59 -4.18
N PRO A 145 22.36 8.37 -4.94
CA PRO A 145 23.18 9.46 -5.45
C PRO A 145 22.44 10.38 -6.42
N GLU A 146 21.46 9.85 -7.14
CA GLU A 146 20.63 10.60 -8.08
C GLU A 146 19.79 11.67 -7.37
N CYS A 147 19.25 11.35 -6.20
CA CYS A 147 18.46 12.24 -5.41
C CYS A 147 19.29 13.24 -4.58
N ALA A 148 20.53 12.87 -4.23
CA ALA A 148 21.44 13.73 -3.47
C ALA A 148 21.89 14.95 -4.26
N VAL A 149 22.02 14.83 -5.58
CA VAL A 149 22.46 15.93 -6.47
C VAL A 149 21.32 16.94 -6.69
N ALA A 150 20.08 16.49 -6.81
CA ALA A 150 18.92 17.35 -7.05
C ALA A 150 18.42 18.08 -5.79
N GLY A 151 18.59 17.47 -4.61
CA GLY A 151 18.01 17.95 -3.35
C GLY A 151 18.72 19.12 -2.69
N ASN A 152 19.88 19.58 -3.19
CA ASN A 152 20.72 20.57 -2.51
C ASN A 152 20.56 22.02 -3.01
N SER A 153 19.63 22.31 -3.91
CA SER A 153 19.44 23.66 -4.43
C SER A 153 18.17 24.38 -3.93
N TRP A 154 17.69 24.04 -2.74
CA TRP A 154 16.70 24.90 -2.10
C TRP A 154 17.43 26.13 -1.53
N SER A 155 17.73 27.09 -2.38
CA SER A 155 17.98 28.46 -1.90
C SER A 155 16.59 29.06 -1.67
N TYR A 156 16.15 29.09 -0.45
CA TYR A 156 15.15 30.06 -0.03
C TYR A 156 15.76 31.41 -0.34
N GLY A 157 15.03 32.26 -1.08
CA GLY A 157 15.47 33.61 -1.36
C GLY A 157 15.95 34.30 -0.09
N GLU A 158 16.94 35.17 -0.23
CA GLU A 158 17.37 36.03 0.87
C GLU A 158 16.11 36.66 1.47
N VAL A 159 15.77 36.23 2.70
CA VAL A 159 14.77 36.92 3.49
C VAL A 159 15.43 38.25 3.81
N GLU A 160 15.07 39.33 3.10
CA GLU A 160 15.35 40.67 3.59
C GLU A 160 14.75 40.70 5.00
N GLU A 161 15.62 40.79 6.02
CA GLU A 161 15.18 41.02 7.38
C GLU A 161 14.54 42.42 7.40
N ASP A 162 13.24 42.44 7.10
CA ASP A 162 12.42 43.61 7.36
C ASP A 162 12.41 43.81 8.87
N GLU A 163 13.10 44.86 9.37
CA GLU A 163 13.12 45.27 10.78
C GLU A 163 11.71 45.61 11.31
N GLY A 164 10.67 45.31 10.55
CA GLY A 164 9.26 45.49 10.86
C GLY A 164 8.71 44.43 11.77
N SER A 165 8.62 44.76 13.04
CA SER A 165 7.79 44.15 14.11
C SER A 165 7.59 42.63 14.02
N ASN A 166 8.45 41.90 14.72
CA ASN A 166 8.21 40.48 15.01
C ASN A 166 6.82 40.33 15.69
N PRO A 167 5.80 39.72 15.02
CA PRO A 167 4.48 39.59 15.60
C PRO A 167 4.44 38.72 16.88
N PHE A 168 5.55 38.00 17.13
CA PHE A 168 5.72 37.19 18.34
C PHE A 168 6.53 37.88 19.44
N ALA A 169 6.94 39.11 19.24
CA ALA A 169 7.68 39.90 20.29
C ALA A 169 6.85 39.99 21.60
N ALA A 170 5.54 40.03 21.52
CA ALA A 170 4.65 39.99 22.67
C ALA A 170 4.75 38.68 23.50
N LEU A 171 5.16 37.58 22.90
CA LEU A 171 5.36 36.30 23.62
C LEU A 171 6.63 36.29 24.46
N ALA A 172 7.62 37.08 24.11
CA ALA A 172 8.85 37.23 24.90
C ALA A 172 8.55 37.86 26.27
N ALA A 173 7.57 38.78 26.34
CA ALA A 173 7.12 39.40 27.59
C ALA A 173 6.32 38.44 28.48
N LEU A 174 5.66 37.40 27.89
CA LEU A 174 4.97 36.36 28.61
C LEU A 174 5.91 35.31 29.21
N LYS A 175 7.05 35.05 28.55
CA LYS A 175 8.06 34.09 29.03
C LYS A 175 8.72 34.57 30.35
N GLY A 176 8.86 35.90 30.53
CA GLY A 176 9.36 36.47 31.78
C GLY A 176 8.40 36.37 32.98
N LYS A 177 7.07 36.25 32.72
CA LYS A 177 6.06 36.17 33.79
C LYS A 177 5.76 34.73 34.24
N LEU A 178 6.13 33.71 33.48
CA LEU A 178 5.96 32.33 33.85
C LEU A 178 7.09 31.76 34.71
N GLY A 179 8.20 32.47 34.84
CA GLY A 179 9.34 32.05 35.68
C GLY A 179 9.26 32.45 37.14
N ASP A 180 8.31 33.31 37.56
CA ASP A 180 8.21 33.84 38.92
C ASP A 180 7.01 33.24 39.75
N ALA A 181 6.34 32.21 39.26
CA ALA A 181 5.19 31.64 39.93
C ALA A 181 5.48 30.38 40.81
N ASP A 182 6.78 30.03 41.01
CA ASP A 182 7.19 28.92 41.85
C ASP A 182 8.30 29.38 42.84
N LYS A 183 7.90 30.19 43.80
CA LYS A 183 8.62 30.38 45.07
C LYS A 183 7.67 30.57 46.23
#